data_3d8f57852f045dba3b80d3db79a8d357
#
_entry.id   3d8f57852f045dba3b80d3db79a8d357
#
_cell.length_a   1.000
_cell.length_b   1.000
_cell.length_c   1.000
_cell.angle_alpha   90.00
_cell.angle_beta   90.00
_cell.angle_gamma   90.00
#
_symmetry.space_group_name_H-M   'P 1'
#
loop_
_entity.id
_entity.type
_entity.pdbx_description
1 polymer ?
#
loop_
_entity_poly.entity_id
_entity_poly.type
_entity_poly.pdbx_seq_one_letter_code
_entity_poly.pdbx_strand_id
1 'polypeptide(L)'
;MLFDLISGGLVLVVLAAIGLPLLSRARVFPSRGQYDRAVYRDQLLEVDRDVARGVLTAEEAGAARLEIQRRLLAADATTATADGSGSGRARSPALAAAAALFVVLGAGGLYWRLGAPTLSDAPFAARPPEQAEMAPAPDEAAARAHMQQAAQRLEKRLLADPSNAGGWVLYARTESMLGDWGKASDAYKHAIDLGQKGADAFAGYGEMQVMASDGVVSPAAHDAFTSALASDPGNGVARYYLALADEQAGDERKAIDGWLELAAGLPEDSPMREEIARRVAAAAKSGGIDAPPMPKGVAA
;
A
#
# COMPACT_ATOMS: atom_id res chain seq x y z
N MET A 1 -24.35 -21.21 -2.44
CA MET A 1 -25.08 -21.50 -3.69
C MET A 1 -25.25 -20.26 -4.59
N LEU A 2 -25.89 -19.15 -4.12
CA LEU A 2 -26.06 -17.96 -4.99
C LEU A 2 -24.71 -17.29 -5.33
N PHE A 3 -23.81 -17.19 -4.37
CA PHE A 3 -22.45 -16.67 -4.54
C PHE A 3 -21.62 -17.50 -5.51
N ASP A 4 -21.68 -18.83 -5.42
CA ASP A 4 -20.95 -19.74 -6.30
C ASP A 4 -21.43 -19.63 -7.74
N LEU A 5 -22.76 -19.44 -7.93
CA LEU A 5 -23.36 -19.21 -9.24
C LEU A 5 -22.93 -17.85 -9.84
N ILE A 6 -22.89 -16.80 -9.04
CA ILE A 6 -22.49 -15.47 -9.49
C ILE A 6 -20.99 -15.46 -9.78
N SER A 7 -20.15 -16.04 -8.90
CA SER A 7 -18.70 -16.13 -9.11
C SER A 7 -18.36 -16.97 -10.33
N GLY A 8 -19.02 -18.12 -10.50
CA GLY A 8 -18.85 -18.97 -11.66
C GLY A 8 -19.28 -18.27 -12.97
N GLY A 9 -20.40 -17.53 -12.92
CA GLY A 9 -20.87 -16.71 -14.03
C GLY A 9 -19.89 -15.60 -14.42
N LEU A 10 -19.32 -14.90 -13.43
CA LEU A 10 -18.34 -13.84 -13.66
C LEU A 10 -17.05 -14.39 -14.28
N VAL A 11 -16.56 -15.52 -13.80
CA VAL A 11 -15.38 -16.20 -14.37
C VAL A 11 -15.63 -16.59 -15.82
N LEU A 12 -16.81 -17.12 -16.14
CA LEU A 12 -17.20 -17.47 -17.52
C LEU A 12 -17.26 -16.23 -18.42
N VAL A 13 -17.82 -15.12 -17.94
CA VAL A 13 -17.89 -13.86 -18.70
C VAL A 13 -16.48 -13.32 -18.97
N VAL A 14 -15.59 -13.33 -17.99
CA VAL A 14 -14.20 -12.87 -18.15
C VAL A 14 -13.44 -13.79 -19.13
N LEU A 15 -13.60 -15.10 -19.02
CA LEU A 15 -12.98 -16.05 -19.95
C LEU A 15 -13.52 -15.88 -21.37
N ALA A 16 -14.82 -15.63 -21.53
CA ALA A 16 -15.43 -15.35 -22.83
C ALA A 16 -14.94 -14.00 -23.39
N ALA A 17 -14.86 -12.95 -22.58
CA ALA A 17 -14.38 -11.64 -23.01
C ALA A 17 -12.92 -11.66 -23.46
N ILE A 18 -12.08 -12.48 -22.86
CA ILE A 18 -10.67 -12.66 -23.26
C ILE A 18 -10.54 -13.69 -24.42
N GLY A 19 -11.29 -14.77 -24.37
CA GLY A 19 -11.17 -15.88 -25.32
C GLY A 19 -11.83 -15.59 -26.68
N LEU A 20 -13.02 -14.98 -26.70
CA LEU A 20 -13.73 -14.68 -27.94
C LEU A 20 -12.94 -13.83 -28.95
N PRO A 21 -12.24 -12.74 -28.55
CA PRO A 21 -11.40 -11.99 -29.48
C PRO A 21 -10.16 -12.76 -29.93
N LEU A 22 -9.66 -13.71 -29.12
CA LEU A 22 -8.53 -14.58 -29.49
C LEU A 22 -8.94 -15.69 -30.47
N LEU A 23 -10.20 -16.12 -30.41
CA LEU A 23 -10.80 -17.12 -31.28
C LEU A 23 -11.43 -16.50 -32.54
N SER A 24 -11.80 -15.20 -32.51
CA SER A 24 -12.34 -14.51 -33.65
C SER A 24 -11.26 -14.41 -34.74
N ARG A 25 -11.65 -14.81 -35.96
CA ARG A 25 -10.80 -14.61 -37.14
C ARG A 25 -10.44 -13.13 -37.22
N ALA A 26 -9.15 -12.82 -37.23
CA ALA A 26 -8.67 -11.47 -37.43
C ALA A 26 -9.36 -10.93 -38.68
N ARG A 27 -10.06 -9.80 -38.58
CA ARG A 27 -10.53 -9.05 -39.77
C ARG A 27 -9.28 -8.77 -40.58
N VAL A 28 -9.17 -9.44 -41.73
CA VAL A 28 -8.10 -9.17 -42.69
C VAL A 28 -8.37 -7.78 -43.23
N PHE A 29 -7.67 -6.80 -42.72
CA PHE A 29 -7.65 -5.48 -43.33
C PHE A 29 -7.00 -5.64 -44.69
N PRO A 30 -7.58 -5.05 -45.79
CA PRO A 30 -6.99 -5.10 -47.11
C PRO A 30 -5.51 -4.66 -47.01
N SER A 31 -4.62 -5.44 -47.60
CA SER A 31 -3.22 -5.06 -47.66
C SER A 31 -3.06 -3.79 -48.49
N ARG A 32 -2.00 -3.01 -48.22
CA ARG A 32 -1.70 -1.80 -49.01
C ARG A 32 -1.76 -2.05 -50.52
N GLY A 33 -1.23 -3.20 -50.96
CA GLY A 33 -1.29 -3.60 -52.37
C GLY A 33 -2.69 -3.91 -52.90
N GLN A 34 -3.64 -4.34 -52.07
CA GLN A 34 -5.03 -4.49 -52.49
C GLN A 34 -5.72 -3.13 -52.68
N TYR A 35 -5.35 -2.15 -51.87
CA TYR A 35 -5.83 -0.77 -52.01
C TYR A 35 -5.26 -0.12 -53.27
N ASP A 36 -3.96 -0.28 -53.52
CA ASP A 36 -3.29 0.27 -54.71
C ASP A 36 -3.87 -0.31 -56.04
N ARG A 37 -4.18 -1.62 -56.04
CA ARG A 37 -4.86 -2.28 -57.19
C ARG A 37 -6.23 -1.67 -57.48
N ALA A 38 -7.03 -1.37 -56.47
CA ALA A 38 -8.34 -0.76 -56.64
C ALA A 38 -8.19 0.64 -57.27
N VAL A 39 -7.26 1.45 -56.76
CA VAL A 39 -6.99 2.79 -57.27
C VAL A 39 -6.53 2.76 -58.72
N TYR A 40 -5.60 1.89 -59.09
CA TYR A 40 -5.13 1.80 -60.49
C TYR A 40 -6.19 1.28 -61.42
N ARG A 41 -7.10 0.39 -61.02
CA ARG A 41 -8.25 -0.01 -61.84
C ARG A 41 -9.22 1.16 -62.08
N ASP A 42 -9.49 1.95 -61.06
CA ASP A 42 -10.36 3.13 -61.19
C ASP A 42 -9.73 4.17 -62.12
N GLN A 43 -8.40 4.38 -62.06
CA GLN A 43 -7.69 5.26 -63.01
C GLN A 43 -7.77 4.78 -64.43
N LEU A 44 -7.70 3.47 -64.72
CA LEU A 44 -7.88 2.93 -66.05
C LEU A 44 -9.30 3.21 -66.62
N LEU A 45 -10.33 3.05 -65.76
CA LEU A 45 -11.70 3.36 -66.08
C LEU A 45 -11.93 4.87 -66.34
N GLU A 46 -11.18 5.70 -65.64
CA GLU A 46 -11.22 7.16 -65.83
C GLU A 46 -10.62 7.57 -67.19
N VAL A 47 -9.45 7.01 -67.53
CA VAL A 47 -8.86 7.21 -68.87
C VAL A 47 -9.83 6.82 -70.00
N ASP A 48 -10.56 5.69 -69.83
CA ASP A 48 -11.55 5.26 -70.83
C ASP A 48 -12.72 6.24 -70.93
N ARG A 49 -13.19 6.81 -69.86
CA ARG A 49 -14.22 7.84 -69.79
C ARG A 49 -13.75 9.17 -70.44
N ASP A 50 -12.48 9.52 -70.20
CA ASP A 50 -11.91 10.76 -70.75
C ASP A 50 -11.74 10.70 -72.29
N VAL A 51 -11.38 9.52 -72.79
CA VAL A 51 -11.40 9.27 -74.24
C VAL A 51 -12.83 9.38 -74.79
N ALA A 52 -13.81 8.76 -74.11
CA ALA A 52 -15.21 8.81 -74.55
C ALA A 52 -15.80 10.24 -74.51
N ARG A 53 -15.29 11.08 -73.61
CA ARG A 53 -15.67 12.51 -73.51
C ARG A 53 -14.89 13.43 -74.47
N GLY A 54 -13.91 12.91 -75.21
CA GLY A 54 -13.07 13.69 -76.09
C GLY A 54 -12.06 14.60 -75.38
N VAL A 55 -11.80 14.36 -74.12
CA VAL A 55 -10.80 15.10 -73.24
C VAL A 55 -9.39 14.65 -73.56
N LEU A 56 -9.20 13.35 -73.85
CA LEU A 56 -7.93 12.75 -74.23
C LEU A 56 -7.98 12.22 -75.67
N THR A 57 -6.90 12.41 -76.41
CA THR A 57 -6.70 11.77 -77.68
C THR A 57 -6.39 10.28 -77.52
N ALA A 58 -6.60 9.48 -78.57
CA ALA A 58 -6.31 8.03 -78.51
C ALA A 58 -4.84 7.74 -78.29
N GLU A 59 -3.95 8.60 -78.69
CA GLU A 59 -2.49 8.47 -78.49
C GLU A 59 -2.06 8.76 -77.01
N GLU A 60 -2.61 9.85 -76.48
CA GLU A 60 -2.40 10.21 -75.05
C GLU A 60 -2.98 9.16 -74.11
N ALA A 61 -4.16 8.65 -74.41
CA ALA A 61 -4.77 7.58 -73.67
C ALA A 61 -3.96 6.27 -73.68
N GLY A 62 -3.33 5.98 -74.80
CA GLY A 62 -2.43 4.85 -74.99
C GLY A 62 -1.22 4.95 -74.06
N ALA A 63 -0.57 6.10 -73.99
CA ALA A 63 0.56 6.37 -73.12
C ALA A 63 0.18 6.29 -71.63
N ALA A 64 -0.98 6.91 -71.29
CA ALA A 64 -1.48 6.86 -69.88
C ALA A 64 -1.83 5.43 -69.42
N ARG A 65 -2.51 4.64 -70.27
CA ARG A 65 -2.81 3.22 -69.91
C ARG A 65 -1.53 2.41 -69.66
N LEU A 66 -0.51 2.58 -70.46
CA LEU A 66 0.75 1.85 -70.34
C LEU A 66 1.50 2.19 -69.08
N GLU A 67 1.46 3.44 -68.65
CA GLU A 67 2.06 3.85 -67.37
C GLU A 67 1.28 3.33 -66.19
N ILE A 68 -0.06 3.38 -66.22
CA ILE A 68 -0.91 2.81 -65.12
C ILE A 68 -0.72 1.30 -65.01
N GLN A 69 -0.68 0.59 -66.16
CA GLN A 69 -0.42 -0.85 -66.20
C GLN A 69 0.97 -1.22 -65.63
N ARG A 70 1.98 -0.41 -65.91
CA ARG A 70 3.34 -0.60 -65.35
C ARG A 70 3.35 -0.44 -63.85
N ARG A 71 2.65 0.55 -63.32
CA ARG A 71 2.49 0.78 -61.89
C ARG A 71 1.70 -0.34 -61.21
N LEU A 72 0.64 -0.85 -61.84
CA LEU A 72 -0.13 -1.99 -61.40
C LEU A 72 0.75 -3.25 -61.25
N LEU A 73 1.59 -3.55 -62.26
CA LEU A 73 2.52 -4.67 -62.22
C LEU A 73 3.60 -4.51 -61.15
N ALA A 74 4.07 -3.28 -60.94
CA ALA A 74 5.03 -3.00 -59.87
C ALA A 74 4.40 -3.19 -58.48
N ALA A 75 3.16 -2.79 -58.26
CA ALA A 75 2.40 -3.02 -57.01
C ALA A 75 2.12 -4.53 -56.77
N ASP A 76 1.89 -5.32 -57.85
CA ASP A 76 1.75 -6.77 -57.73
C ASP A 76 3.05 -7.47 -57.35
N ALA A 77 4.19 -7.03 -57.89
CA ALA A 77 5.49 -7.58 -57.53
C ALA A 77 5.89 -7.29 -56.05
N THR A 78 5.53 -6.11 -55.54
CA THR A 78 5.77 -5.76 -54.13
C THR A 78 4.86 -6.51 -53.16
N THR A 79 3.64 -6.84 -53.54
CA THR A 79 2.73 -7.67 -52.73
C THR A 79 3.15 -9.13 -52.68
N ALA A 80 3.67 -9.70 -53.76
CA ALA A 80 4.15 -11.07 -53.81
C ALA A 80 5.38 -11.31 -52.90
N THR A 81 6.23 -10.29 -52.73
CA THR A 81 7.37 -10.37 -51.78
C THR A 81 6.97 -10.13 -50.34
N ALA A 82 5.93 -9.38 -50.06
CA ALA A 82 5.42 -9.10 -48.71
C ALA A 82 4.61 -10.27 -48.13
N ASP A 83 3.88 -11.00 -48.95
CA ASP A 83 3.14 -12.20 -48.50
C ASP A 83 4.07 -13.39 -48.10
N GLY A 84 5.31 -13.37 -48.57
CA GLY A 84 6.31 -14.41 -48.20
C GLY A 84 6.99 -14.22 -46.83
N SER A 85 6.92 -13.02 -46.24
CA SER A 85 7.57 -12.70 -44.96
C SER A 85 6.63 -12.41 -43.78
N GLY A 86 5.35 -12.40 -44.03
CA GLY A 86 4.30 -12.31 -43.03
C GLY A 86 4.00 -13.67 -42.42
N SER A 87 4.95 -14.30 -41.67
CA SER A 87 4.58 -15.35 -40.72
C SER A 87 3.68 -14.75 -39.67
N GLY A 88 2.38 -14.63 -39.97
CA GLY A 88 1.37 -14.41 -38.98
C GLY A 88 1.63 -15.45 -37.90
N ARG A 89 2.13 -15.02 -36.74
CA ARG A 89 2.21 -15.89 -35.56
C ARG A 89 0.85 -16.53 -35.45
N ALA A 90 0.80 -17.80 -35.88
CA ALA A 90 -0.40 -18.61 -35.74
C ALA A 90 -0.73 -18.58 -34.26
N ARG A 91 -1.71 -17.75 -33.90
CA ARG A 91 -2.26 -17.73 -32.55
C ARG A 91 -2.86 -19.12 -32.33
N SER A 92 -2.09 -19.98 -31.69
CA SER A 92 -2.58 -21.35 -31.43
C SER A 92 -3.69 -21.24 -30.39
N PRO A 93 -4.93 -21.61 -30.72
CA PRO A 93 -6.02 -21.62 -29.76
C PRO A 93 -5.69 -22.50 -28.56
N ALA A 94 -4.80 -23.48 -28.72
CA ALA A 94 -4.29 -24.31 -27.66
C ALA A 94 -3.47 -23.52 -26.63
N LEU A 95 -2.68 -22.54 -27.04
CA LEU A 95 -1.88 -21.72 -26.14
C LEU A 95 -2.76 -20.75 -25.33
N ALA A 96 -3.82 -20.21 -25.94
CA ALA A 96 -4.80 -19.39 -25.25
C ALA A 96 -5.62 -20.21 -24.24
N ALA A 97 -6.01 -21.43 -24.59
CA ALA A 97 -6.71 -22.35 -23.71
C ALA A 97 -5.82 -22.80 -22.54
N ALA A 98 -4.55 -23.10 -22.79
CA ALA A 98 -3.58 -23.45 -21.74
C ALA A 98 -3.33 -22.30 -20.76
N ALA A 99 -3.22 -21.06 -21.25
CA ALA A 99 -3.07 -19.88 -20.40
C ALA A 99 -4.32 -19.63 -19.54
N ALA A 100 -5.52 -19.76 -20.11
CA ALA A 100 -6.77 -19.63 -19.37
C ALA A 100 -6.89 -20.72 -18.27
N LEU A 101 -6.55 -21.97 -18.60
CA LEU A 101 -6.56 -23.08 -17.65
C LEU A 101 -5.53 -22.85 -16.52
N PHE A 102 -4.35 -22.36 -16.84
CA PHE A 102 -3.32 -22.03 -15.85
C PHE A 102 -3.79 -20.95 -14.85
N VAL A 103 -4.46 -19.91 -15.35
CA VAL A 103 -5.01 -18.84 -14.49
C VAL A 103 -6.10 -19.39 -13.56
N VAL A 104 -7.02 -20.20 -14.08
CA VAL A 104 -8.12 -20.77 -13.28
C VAL A 104 -7.59 -21.75 -12.22
N LEU A 105 -6.69 -22.64 -12.59
CA LEU A 105 -6.11 -23.61 -11.65
C LEU A 105 -5.19 -22.93 -10.64
N GLY A 106 -4.40 -21.93 -11.09
CA GLY A 106 -3.53 -21.14 -10.21
C GLY A 106 -4.31 -20.32 -9.20
N ALA A 107 -5.33 -19.60 -9.65
CA ALA A 107 -6.19 -18.80 -8.77
C ALA A 107 -7.00 -19.69 -7.81
N GLY A 108 -7.56 -20.80 -8.30
CA GLY A 108 -8.31 -21.76 -7.47
C GLY A 108 -7.42 -22.44 -6.43
N GLY A 109 -6.22 -22.85 -6.81
CA GLY A 109 -5.26 -23.47 -5.90
C GLY A 109 -4.75 -22.49 -4.84
N LEU A 110 -4.50 -21.21 -5.25
CA LEU A 110 -4.10 -20.15 -4.34
C LEU A 110 -5.22 -19.82 -3.34
N TYR A 111 -6.46 -19.74 -3.84
CA TYR A 111 -7.63 -19.52 -2.98
C TYR A 111 -7.84 -20.68 -2.00
N TRP A 112 -7.64 -21.93 -2.44
CA TRP A 112 -7.78 -23.09 -1.53
C TRP A 112 -6.69 -23.12 -0.45
N ARG A 113 -5.48 -22.63 -0.76
CA ARG A 113 -4.36 -22.65 0.18
C ARG A 113 -4.34 -21.44 1.13
N LEU A 114 -4.74 -20.26 0.66
CA LEU A 114 -4.67 -18.98 1.40
C LEU A 114 -6.05 -18.45 1.80
N GLY A 115 -7.10 -18.90 1.16
CA GLY A 115 -8.48 -18.52 1.48
C GLY A 115 -9.08 -19.38 2.58
N ALA A 116 -10.31 -19.09 2.92
CA ALA A 116 -11.10 -19.83 3.90
C ALA A 116 -12.35 -20.42 3.23
N PRO A 117 -12.20 -21.47 2.38
CA PRO A 117 -13.32 -22.03 1.60
C PRO A 117 -14.42 -22.66 2.46
N THR A 118 -14.14 -22.89 3.75
CA THR A 118 -15.10 -23.46 4.71
C THR A 118 -15.91 -22.42 5.47
N LEU A 119 -15.61 -21.11 5.31
CA LEU A 119 -16.43 -20.07 5.90
C LEU A 119 -17.78 -20.01 5.19
N SER A 120 -18.87 -20.03 5.97
CA SER A 120 -20.21 -19.86 5.44
C SER A 120 -20.40 -18.46 4.87
N ASP A 121 -21.13 -18.38 3.77
CA ASP A 121 -21.47 -17.12 3.11
C ASP A 121 -22.31 -16.23 4.06
N ALA A 122 -21.83 -15.01 4.31
CA ALA A 122 -22.50 -14.05 5.18
C ALA A 122 -22.73 -12.74 4.40
N PRO A 123 -23.70 -12.72 3.46
CA PRO A 123 -23.98 -11.54 2.66
C PRO A 123 -24.39 -10.37 3.55
N PHE A 124 -23.92 -9.16 3.22
CA PHE A 124 -24.15 -7.94 4.02
C PHE A 124 -25.64 -7.70 4.32
N ALA A 125 -26.51 -7.98 3.34
CA ALA A 125 -27.97 -7.85 3.49
C ALA A 125 -28.62 -8.85 4.47
N ALA A 126 -27.93 -9.94 4.77
CA ALA A 126 -28.41 -10.95 5.73
C ALA A 126 -27.83 -10.77 7.13
N ARG A 127 -26.97 -9.75 7.35
CA ARG A 127 -26.47 -9.42 8.69
C ARG A 127 -27.55 -8.65 9.43
N PRO A 128 -27.93 -9.07 10.65
CA PRO A 128 -28.82 -8.27 11.48
C PRO A 128 -28.23 -6.85 11.65
N PRO A 129 -29.06 -5.79 11.70
CA PRO A 129 -28.57 -4.41 11.86
C PRO A 129 -27.64 -4.23 13.07
N GLU A 130 -27.86 -4.95 14.15
CA GLU A 130 -27.01 -5.00 15.34
C GLU A 130 -25.61 -5.58 15.08
N GLN A 131 -25.46 -6.47 14.09
CA GLN A 131 -24.15 -7.03 13.71
C GLN A 131 -23.41 -6.19 12.65
N ALA A 132 -24.11 -5.26 12.00
CA ALA A 132 -23.50 -4.30 11.10
C ALA A 132 -22.91 -3.10 11.85
N GLU A 133 -23.48 -2.76 13.01
CA GLU A 133 -22.99 -1.67 13.88
C GLU A 133 -22.00 -2.13 14.96
N MET A 134 -22.00 -3.44 15.29
CA MET A 134 -21.05 -4.00 16.23
C MET A 134 -20.72 -5.44 15.80
N ALA A 135 -19.55 -5.63 15.16
CA ALA A 135 -18.78 -6.78 15.64
C ALA A 135 -18.70 -6.59 17.16
N PRO A 136 -19.17 -7.55 18.01
CA PRO A 136 -19.05 -7.36 19.44
C PRO A 136 -17.61 -6.95 19.70
N ALA A 137 -17.44 -5.82 20.37
CA ALA A 137 -16.13 -5.46 20.87
C ALA A 137 -15.58 -6.76 21.47
N PRO A 138 -14.42 -7.27 21.05
CA PRO A 138 -13.95 -8.55 21.54
C PRO A 138 -14.07 -8.44 23.05
N ASP A 139 -14.76 -9.42 23.68
CA ASP A 139 -14.92 -9.43 25.13
C ASP A 139 -13.53 -9.03 25.66
N GLU A 140 -13.43 -7.88 26.30
CA GLU A 140 -12.13 -7.31 26.70
C GLU A 140 -11.33 -8.34 27.50
N ALA A 141 -12.02 -9.18 28.23
CA ALA A 141 -11.45 -10.29 28.96
C ALA A 141 -10.87 -11.35 28.02
N ALA A 142 -11.59 -11.69 26.93
CA ALA A 142 -11.11 -12.65 25.93
C ALA A 142 -9.92 -12.09 25.14
N ALA A 143 -9.99 -10.81 24.74
CA ALA A 143 -8.89 -10.13 24.04
C ALA A 143 -7.63 -10.07 24.93
N ARG A 144 -7.80 -9.72 26.20
CA ARG A 144 -6.72 -9.71 27.19
C ARG A 144 -6.12 -11.11 27.40
N ALA A 145 -6.96 -12.15 27.51
CA ALA A 145 -6.50 -13.53 27.63
C ALA A 145 -5.70 -14.00 26.41
N HIS A 146 -6.15 -13.66 25.21
CA HIS A 146 -5.39 -13.94 23.97
C HIS A 146 -4.04 -13.22 23.93
N MET A 147 -3.99 -11.97 24.37
CA MET A 147 -2.76 -11.20 24.45
C MET A 147 -1.79 -11.81 25.48
N GLN A 148 -2.29 -12.21 26.66
CA GLN A 148 -1.49 -12.91 27.66
C GLN A 148 -0.91 -14.22 27.13
N GLN A 149 -1.70 -15.02 26.41
CA GLN A 149 -1.20 -16.25 25.78
C GLN A 149 -0.13 -15.97 24.72
N ALA A 150 -0.30 -14.89 23.94
CA ALA A 150 0.70 -14.47 22.97
C ALA A 150 2.01 -14.04 23.64
N ALA A 151 1.94 -13.25 24.72
CA ALA A 151 3.07 -12.86 25.54
C ALA A 151 3.83 -14.08 26.10
N GLN A 152 3.12 -15.04 26.67
CA GLN A 152 3.73 -16.28 27.21
C GLN A 152 4.43 -17.11 26.12
N ARG A 153 3.85 -17.19 24.92
CA ARG A 153 4.50 -17.89 23.80
C ARG A 153 5.75 -17.17 23.32
N LEU A 154 5.71 -15.85 23.30
CA LEU A 154 6.83 -15.02 22.90
C LEU A 154 7.97 -15.14 23.94
N GLU A 155 7.65 -15.03 25.22
CA GLU A 155 8.59 -15.24 26.33
C GLU A 155 9.33 -16.58 26.21
N LYS A 156 8.58 -17.68 26.01
CA LYS A 156 9.18 -19.02 25.83
C LYS A 156 10.15 -19.08 24.66
N ARG A 157 9.84 -18.40 23.55
CA ARG A 157 10.74 -18.32 22.40
C ARG A 157 11.99 -17.51 22.69
N LEU A 158 11.85 -16.40 23.42
CA LEU A 158 12.96 -15.54 23.77
C LEU A 158 13.89 -16.20 24.80
N LEU A 159 13.33 -17.03 25.68
CA LEU A 159 14.15 -17.84 26.59
C LEU A 159 14.94 -18.93 25.84
N ALA A 160 14.43 -19.43 24.71
CA ALA A 160 15.14 -20.38 23.85
C ALA A 160 16.16 -19.71 22.91
N ASP A 161 15.89 -18.47 22.47
CA ASP A 161 16.79 -17.63 21.68
C ASP A 161 16.87 -16.22 22.29
N PRO A 162 17.69 -16.02 23.32
CA PRO A 162 17.78 -14.73 24.00
C PRO A 162 18.43 -13.62 23.18
N SER A 163 19.08 -13.94 22.06
CA SER A 163 19.78 -12.97 21.22
C SER A 163 18.84 -12.13 20.34
N ASN A 164 17.56 -12.45 20.27
CA ASN A 164 16.58 -11.77 19.44
C ASN A 164 16.14 -10.43 20.06
N ALA A 165 16.91 -9.38 19.83
CA ALA A 165 16.65 -8.05 20.38
C ALA A 165 15.28 -7.47 19.93
N GLY A 166 14.89 -7.67 18.65
CA GLY A 166 13.58 -7.24 18.15
C GLY A 166 12.42 -7.98 18.82
N GLY A 167 12.60 -9.25 19.13
CA GLY A 167 11.64 -10.04 19.87
C GLY A 167 11.44 -9.51 21.30
N TRP A 168 12.49 -9.08 21.97
CA TRP A 168 12.41 -8.47 23.30
C TRP A 168 11.64 -7.14 23.27
N VAL A 169 11.84 -6.29 22.24
CA VAL A 169 11.04 -5.07 22.07
C VAL A 169 9.55 -5.40 21.90
N LEU A 170 9.23 -6.41 21.07
CA LEU A 170 7.85 -6.84 20.87
C LEU A 170 7.22 -7.36 22.18
N TYR A 171 7.97 -8.13 22.97
CA TYR A 171 7.54 -8.63 24.27
C TYR A 171 7.29 -7.48 25.23
N ALA A 172 8.19 -6.50 25.30
CA ALA A 172 8.05 -5.31 26.13
C ALA A 172 6.76 -4.55 25.80
N ARG A 173 6.49 -4.29 24.50
CA ARG A 173 5.25 -3.64 24.06
C ARG A 173 4.01 -4.46 24.42
N THR A 174 4.06 -5.77 24.33
CA THR A 174 2.94 -6.64 24.69
C THR A 174 2.66 -6.59 26.18
N GLU A 175 3.69 -6.68 27.02
CA GLU A 175 3.54 -6.59 28.47
C GLU A 175 3.08 -5.19 28.92
N SER A 176 3.53 -4.12 28.25
CA SER A 176 3.03 -2.76 28.52
C SER A 176 1.53 -2.62 28.23
N MET A 177 1.02 -3.23 27.16
CA MET A 177 -0.42 -3.27 26.87
C MET A 177 -1.21 -4.09 27.88
N LEU A 178 -0.59 -5.06 28.51
CA LEU A 178 -1.15 -5.86 29.60
C LEU A 178 -1.10 -5.15 30.96
N GLY A 179 -0.33 -4.05 31.06
CA GLY A 179 -0.12 -3.30 32.29
C GLY A 179 0.94 -3.90 33.21
N ASP A 180 1.75 -4.85 32.72
CA ASP A 180 2.88 -5.39 33.45
C ASP A 180 4.14 -4.55 33.21
N TRP A 181 4.17 -3.37 33.83
CA TRP A 181 5.22 -2.37 33.61
C TRP A 181 6.62 -2.88 33.97
N GLY A 182 6.70 -3.75 34.99
CA GLY A 182 7.96 -4.35 35.42
C GLY A 182 8.56 -5.24 34.34
N LYS A 183 7.78 -6.21 33.85
CA LYS A 183 8.26 -7.09 32.77
C LYS A 183 8.55 -6.33 31.49
N ALA A 184 7.73 -5.33 31.16
CA ALA A 184 7.94 -4.49 29.98
C ALA A 184 9.28 -3.72 30.09
N SER A 185 9.58 -3.16 31.27
CA SER A 185 10.85 -2.48 31.54
C SER A 185 12.05 -3.42 31.40
N ASP A 186 12.00 -4.61 32.05
CA ASP A 186 13.07 -5.59 31.94
C ASP A 186 13.32 -6.04 30.49
N ALA A 187 12.26 -6.24 29.74
CA ALA A 187 12.35 -6.63 28.32
C ALA A 187 12.96 -5.55 27.45
N TYR A 188 12.58 -4.27 27.63
CA TYR A 188 13.22 -3.15 26.93
C TYR A 188 14.70 -3.05 27.28
N LYS A 189 15.02 -3.16 28.58
CA LYS A 189 16.42 -3.16 29.02
C LYS A 189 17.22 -4.26 28.33
N HIS A 190 16.68 -5.47 28.30
CA HIS A 190 17.33 -6.60 27.65
C HIS A 190 17.55 -6.34 26.13
N ALA A 191 16.57 -5.76 25.44
CA ALA A 191 16.71 -5.35 24.05
C ALA A 191 17.84 -4.32 23.85
N ILE A 192 17.93 -3.32 24.75
CA ILE A 192 18.98 -2.29 24.74
C ILE A 192 20.36 -2.92 24.95
N ASP A 193 20.47 -3.82 25.89
CA ASP A 193 21.71 -4.55 26.19
C ASP A 193 22.18 -5.41 24.99
N LEU A 194 21.24 -5.90 24.18
CA LEU A 194 21.49 -6.59 22.91
C LEU A 194 21.78 -5.67 21.72
N GLY A 195 21.82 -4.36 21.93
CA GLY A 195 22.19 -3.38 20.91
C GLY A 195 21.03 -2.63 20.24
N GLN A 196 19.78 -2.77 20.72
CA GLN A 196 18.66 -1.94 20.29
C GLN A 196 18.76 -0.53 20.89
N LYS A 197 19.56 0.33 20.24
CA LYS A 197 19.86 1.69 20.70
C LYS A 197 19.03 2.77 19.99
N GLY A 198 17.87 2.42 19.47
CA GLY A 198 16.93 3.38 18.87
C GLY A 198 16.19 4.19 19.95
N ALA A 199 15.76 5.39 19.58
CA ALA A 199 15.03 6.31 20.48
C ALA A 199 13.80 5.65 21.10
N ASP A 200 13.03 4.87 20.34
CA ASP A 200 11.84 4.16 20.81
C ASP A 200 12.14 3.15 21.91
N ALA A 201 13.28 2.46 21.83
CA ALA A 201 13.65 1.47 22.85
C ALA A 201 14.02 2.15 24.17
N PHE A 202 14.81 3.22 24.10
CA PHE A 202 15.17 4.01 25.27
C PHE A 202 13.96 4.72 25.88
N ALA A 203 13.13 5.37 25.04
CA ALA A 203 11.92 6.04 25.52
C ALA A 203 10.94 5.04 26.16
N GLY A 204 10.71 3.89 25.51
CA GLY A 204 9.86 2.83 26.05
C GLY A 204 10.40 2.29 27.39
N TYR A 205 11.71 2.06 27.51
CA TYR A 205 12.31 1.67 28.77
C TYR A 205 12.06 2.71 29.87
N GLY A 206 12.35 3.98 29.59
CA GLY A 206 12.13 5.08 30.53
C GLY A 206 10.66 5.19 30.96
N GLU A 207 9.75 5.12 30.00
CA GLU A 207 8.31 5.18 30.25
C GLU A 207 7.83 4.05 31.17
N MET A 208 8.27 2.82 30.90
CA MET A 208 7.91 1.67 31.75
C MET A 208 8.47 1.81 33.18
N GLN A 209 9.66 2.39 33.33
CA GLN A 209 10.23 2.71 34.66
C GLN A 209 9.37 3.73 35.41
N VAL A 210 8.91 4.78 34.72
CA VAL A 210 8.03 5.80 35.32
C VAL A 210 6.69 5.20 35.72
N MET A 211 6.09 4.37 34.84
CA MET A 211 4.82 3.69 35.13
C MET A 211 4.95 2.71 36.31
N ALA A 212 6.06 2.00 36.42
CA ALA A 212 6.35 1.11 37.53
C ALA A 212 6.65 1.84 38.88
N SER A 213 6.94 3.15 38.79
CA SER A 213 7.27 4.02 39.91
C SER A 213 6.18 5.06 40.21
N ASP A 214 4.92 4.75 39.91
CA ASP A 214 3.75 5.60 40.15
C ASP A 214 3.91 7.05 39.60
N GLY A 215 4.53 7.18 38.44
CA GLY A 215 4.72 8.45 37.77
C GLY A 215 5.99 9.23 38.14
N VAL A 216 6.86 8.66 38.99
CA VAL A 216 8.12 9.29 39.38
C VAL A 216 9.20 9.00 38.32
N VAL A 217 9.85 10.06 37.83
CA VAL A 217 10.99 9.92 36.93
C VAL A 217 12.26 9.63 37.72
N SER A 218 12.66 8.38 37.76
CA SER A 218 13.90 7.94 38.42
C SER A 218 15.14 8.43 37.63
N PRO A 219 16.34 8.47 38.25
CA PRO A 219 17.58 8.77 37.51
C PRO A 219 17.80 7.82 36.33
N ALA A 220 17.47 6.54 36.44
CA ALA A 220 17.60 5.58 35.35
C ALA A 220 16.62 5.89 34.18
N ALA A 221 15.40 6.30 34.50
CA ALA A 221 14.44 6.74 33.48
C ALA A 221 14.90 8.03 32.80
N HIS A 222 15.42 9.00 33.57
CA HIS A 222 15.99 10.24 33.04
C HIS A 222 17.13 9.98 32.04
N ASP A 223 18.08 9.10 32.40
CA ASP A 223 19.19 8.72 31.54
C ASP A 223 18.72 8.03 30.26
N ALA A 224 17.67 7.20 30.36
CA ALA A 224 17.04 6.57 29.20
C ALA A 224 16.41 7.61 28.28
N PHE A 225 15.64 8.57 28.79
CA PHE A 225 15.07 9.65 27.96
C PHE A 225 16.12 10.53 27.33
N THR A 226 17.22 10.82 28.05
CA THR A 226 18.37 11.53 27.51
C THR A 226 18.99 10.76 26.33
N SER A 227 19.14 9.45 26.47
CA SER A 227 19.63 8.56 25.40
C SER A 227 18.67 8.50 24.21
N ALA A 228 17.36 8.54 24.48
CA ALA A 228 16.34 8.62 23.43
C ALA A 228 16.50 9.92 22.61
N LEU A 229 16.65 11.06 23.26
CA LEU A 229 16.86 12.34 22.57
C LEU A 229 18.21 12.43 21.84
N ALA A 230 19.24 11.75 22.34
CA ALA A 230 20.52 11.65 21.63
C ALA A 230 20.38 10.86 20.31
N SER A 231 19.45 9.89 20.27
CA SER A 231 19.16 9.09 19.07
C SER A 231 18.14 9.76 18.14
N ASP A 232 17.15 10.42 18.70
CA ASP A 232 16.13 11.20 17.99
C ASP A 232 15.76 12.45 18.80
N PRO A 233 16.30 13.62 18.45
CA PRO A 233 15.98 14.88 19.13
C PRO A 233 14.49 15.24 19.07
N GLY A 234 13.71 14.67 18.13
CA GLY A 234 12.28 14.91 17.97
C GLY A 234 11.39 14.00 18.83
N ASN A 235 11.95 13.07 19.63
CA ASN A 235 11.17 12.14 20.40
C ASN A 235 10.30 12.82 21.46
N GLY A 236 8.97 12.89 21.19
CA GLY A 236 8.00 13.59 22.03
C GLY A 236 7.84 12.96 23.42
N VAL A 237 7.94 11.62 23.53
CA VAL A 237 7.85 10.90 24.81
C VAL A 237 9.00 11.28 25.72
N ALA A 238 10.23 11.25 25.20
CA ALA A 238 11.41 11.61 25.96
C ALA A 238 11.38 13.10 26.40
N ARG A 239 10.97 14.01 25.53
CA ARG A 239 10.80 15.44 25.89
C ARG A 239 9.76 15.62 27.00
N TYR A 240 8.63 14.93 26.91
CA TYR A 240 7.59 14.98 27.92
C TYR A 240 8.10 14.57 29.28
N TYR A 241 8.75 13.42 29.38
CA TYR A 241 9.20 12.92 30.66
C TYR A 241 10.42 13.64 31.22
N LEU A 242 11.26 14.25 30.39
CA LEU A 242 12.34 15.12 30.90
C LEU A 242 11.80 16.43 31.45
N ALA A 243 10.81 17.05 30.81
CA ALA A 243 10.14 18.21 31.38
C ALA A 243 9.40 17.87 32.71
N LEU A 244 8.81 16.66 32.78
CA LEU A 244 8.22 16.15 34.02
C LEU A 244 9.29 15.92 35.12
N ALA A 245 10.48 15.44 34.76
CA ALA A 245 11.59 15.28 35.69
C ALA A 245 12.04 16.61 36.27
N ASP A 246 12.17 17.67 35.46
CA ASP A 246 12.49 19.03 35.91
C ASP A 246 11.40 19.58 36.85
N GLU A 247 10.10 19.34 36.52
CA GLU A 247 8.97 19.71 37.38
C GLU A 247 9.07 19.00 38.76
N GLN A 248 9.34 17.68 38.74
CA GLN A 248 9.51 16.91 39.98
C GLN A 248 10.74 17.30 40.80
N ALA A 249 11.77 17.81 40.15
CA ALA A 249 12.96 18.34 40.81
C ALA A 249 12.75 19.76 41.39
N GLY A 250 11.64 20.43 41.08
CA GLY A 250 11.37 21.82 41.47
C GLY A 250 12.11 22.85 40.62
N ASP A 251 12.54 22.45 39.43
CA ASP A 251 13.17 23.32 38.43
C ASP A 251 12.11 23.90 37.48
N GLU A 252 11.13 24.65 38.04
CA GLU A 252 9.94 25.11 37.30
C GLU A 252 10.27 25.86 36.01
N ARG A 253 11.36 26.59 35.94
CA ARG A 253 11.75 27.29 34.70
C ARG A 253 12.13 26.33 33.59
N LYS A 254 12.96 25.33 33.91
CA LYS A 254 13.34 24.30 32.94
C LYS A 254 12.13 23.46 32.51
N ALA A 255 11.27 23.10 33.49
CA ALA A 255 10.04 22.41 33.20
C ALA A 255 9.15 23.19 32.22
N ILE A 256 8.95 24.48 32.45
CA ILE A 256 8.17 25.36 31.57
C ILE A 256 8.81 25.42 30.17
N ASP A 257 10.13 25.64 30.08
CA ASP A 257 10.84 25.69 28.79
C ASP A 257 10.68 24.37 28.02
N GLY A 258 10.85 23.23 28.69
CA GLY A 258 10.65 21.90 28.10
C GLY A 258 9.22 21.66 27.61
N TRP A 259 8.22 22.05 28.40
CA TRP A 259 6.80 21.99 28.02
C TRP A 259 6.48 22.85 26.82
N LEU A 260 7.00 24.08 26.75
CA LEU A 260 6.77 24.98 25.61
C LEU A 260 7.45 24.47 24.34
N GLU A 261 8.66 23.93 24.46
CA GLU A 261 9.36 23.33 23.32
C GLU A 261 8.60 22.12 22.77
N LEU A 262 8.07 21.26 23.65
CA LEU A 262 7.23 20.15 23.24
C LEU A 262 5.95 20.63 22.55
N ALA A 263 5.27 21.65 23.10
CA ALA A 263 4.05 22.20 22.54
C ALA A 263 4.26 22.83 21.17
N ALA A 264 5.40 23.44 20.91
CA ALA A 264 5.73 24.04 19.60
C ALA A 264 5.80 22.98 18.48
N GLY A 265 6.16 21.74 18.82
CA GLY A 265 6.22 20.61 17.86
C GLY A 265 4.89 19.90 17.63
N LEU A 266 3.82 20.24 18.35
CA LEU A 266 2.52 19.56 18.26
C LEU A 266 1.54 20.36 17.37
N PRO A 267 0.60 19.68 16.69
CA PRO A 267 -0.51 20.31 15.98
C PRO A 267 -1.34 21.22 16.90
N GLU A 268 -1.90 22.31 16.35
CA GLU A 268 -2.67 23.28 17.17
C GLU A 268 -3.88 22.68 17.86
N ASP A 269 -4.51 21.69 17.25
CA ASP A 269 -5.70 20.96 17.74
C ASP A 269 -5.37 19.73 18.60
N SER A 270 -4.11 19.49 18.92
CA SER A 270 -3.68 18.35 19.70
C SER A 270 -4.17 18.43 21.15
N PRO A 271 -4.88 17.41 21.69
CA PRO A 271 -5.29 17.35 23.10
C PRO A 271 -4.12 17.45 24.07
N MET A 272 -2.92 17.03 23.67
CA MET A 272 -1.70 17.10 24.46
C MET A 272 -1.32 18.57 24.75
N ARG A 273 -1.60 19.50 23.85
CA ARG A 273 -1.30 20.92 24.08
C ARG A 273 -2.11 21.51 25.24
N GLU A 274 -3.37 21.07 25.39
CA GLU A 274 -4.18 21.50 26.56
C GLU A 274 -3.61 21.00 27.87
N GLU A 275 -3.13 19.75 27.90
CA GLU A 275 -2.46 19.18 29.07
C GLU A 275 -1.17 19.94 29.37
N ILE A 276 -0.33 20.21 28.37
CA ILE A 276 0.89 20.99 28.51
C ILE A 276 0.58 22.40 29.04
N ALA A 277 -0.45 23.06 28.52
CA ALA A 277 -0.85 24.38 28.98
C ALA A 277 -1.24 24.36 30.47
N ARG A 278 -1.93 23.31 30.93
CA ARG A 278 -2.24 23.14 32.37
C ARG A 278 -0.97 22.97 33.20
N ARG A 279 0.01 22.18 32.73
CA ARG A 279 1.29 21.97 33.42
C ARG A 279 2.13 23.24 33.47
N VAL A 280 2.23 23.99 32.36
CA VAL A 280 2.92 25.28 32.32
C VAL A 280 2.30 26.26 33.34
N ALA A 281 0.96 26.34 33.38
CA ALA A 281 0.28 27.22 34.34
C ALA A 281 0.51 26.76 35.80
N ALA A 282 0.53 25.45 36.07
CA ALA A 282 0.80 24.91 37.40
C ALA A 282 2.24 25.18 37.84
N ALA A 283 3.23 24.90 36.98
CA ALA A 283 4.65 25.16 37.26
C ALA A 283 4.93 26.65 37.41
N ALA A 284 4.32 27.50 36.61
CA ALA A 284 4.45 28.97 36.74
C ALA A 284 3.91 29.46 38.08
N LYS A 285 2.75 28.94 38.51
CA LYS A 285 2.16 29.25 39.82
C LYS A 285 3.03 28.77 40.99
N SER A 286 3.57 27.55 40.89
CA SER A 286 4.47 26.99 41.93
C SER A 286 5.75 27.78 42.06
N GLY A 287 6.36 28.14 40.92
CA GLY A 287 7.63 28.90 40.89
C GLY A 287 7.47 30.40 41.10
N GLY A 288 6.24 30.94 41.23
CA GLY A 288 5.99 32.38 41.29
C GLY A 288 6.43 33.12 40.02
N ILE A 289 6.32 32.46 38.88
CA ILE A 289 6.72 32.95 37.55
C ILE A 289 5.46 33.36 36.78
N ASP A 290 5.52 34.44 36.02
CA ASP A 290 4.45 34.75 35.09
C ASP A 290 4.37 33.67 34.01
N ALA A 291 3.18 33.10 33.83
CA ALA A 291 2.99 32.05 32.85
C ALA A 291 3.22 32.59 31.42
N PRO A 292 4.20 32.05 30.68
CA PRO A 292 4.45 32.46 29.33
C PRO A 292 3.32 32.04 28.38
N PRO A 293 3.09 32.76 27.28
CA PRO A 293 2.09 32.35 26.30
C PRO A 293 2.49 31.06 25.60
N MET A 294 1.50 30.22 25.31
CA MET A 294 1.71 29.00 24.54
C MET A 294 2.21 29.33 23.13
N PRO A 295 3.23 28.64 22.63
CA PRO A 295 3.73 28.82 21.28
C PRO A 295 2.66 28.40 20.25
N LYS A 296 2.76 28.90 19.01
CA LYS A 296 1.97 28.38 17.91
C LYS A 296 2.39 26.94 17.63
N GLY A 297 1.41 26.09 17.38
CA GLY A 297 1.65 24.72 16.96
C GLY A 297 2.04 24.63 15.49
N VAL A 298 2.41 23.42 15.05
CA VAL A 298 2.59 23.13 13.63
C VAL A 298 1.23 23.02 12.94
N ALA A 299 1.16 23.42 11.67
CA ALA A 299 -0.03 23.22 10.88
C ALA A 299 -0.29 21.72 10.70
N ALA A 300 -1.55 21.31 10.81
CA ALA A 300 -1.98 19.92 10.66
C ALA A 300 -1.81 19.41 9.21
#